data_984c951c571cf6d3030b6176abc62d7a
#
_entry.id   984c951c571cf6d3030b6176abc62d7a
#
_cell.length_a   1.000
_cell.length_b   1.000
_cell.length_c   1.000
_cell.angle_alpha   90.00
_cell.angle_beta   90.00
_cell.angle_gamma   90.00
#
_symmetry.space_group_name_H-M   'P 1'
#
loop_
_entity.id
_entity.type
_entity.pdbx_description
1 polymer ?
#
loop_
_entity_poly.entity_id
_entity_poly.type
_entity_poly.pdbx_seq_one_letter_code
_entity_poly.pdbx_strand_id
1 'polypeptide(L)'
;MIFKQQSLLRNAFTVVLTLALLSACASGGVSSNNSSTSNQFVLSAEDIGESGATEIIRFRTEDSEDLWGSVFGQGEIAIVLSHMRGRDQSSWFPFARLASEVGYKVLTFDFRGYGKSTGTKNTRMDRDLEAAVAYVRAYGAKQVVLIGASMGGTASIELAPEVEVQAVAALSPPTSFGRVNALDAVKSMLIPLLLIVAENDPPFTGDARSLETAAAATQFFELPGQQHGTNLFSEHSDQISGILLSFIGRWTDDSLIAVEETES
;
A
#
# COMPACT_ATOMS: atom_id res chain seq x y z
N MET A 1 1.57 8.85 -54.06
CA MET A 1 2.24 10.14 -54.31
C MET A 1 2.04 10.93 -53.03
N ILE A 2 2.95 11.30 -52.15
CA ILE A 2 4.39 11.54 -52.20
C ILE A 2 4.92 11.24 -50.79
N PHE A 3 6.02 10.52 -50.72
CA PHE A 3 6.87 10.34 -49.55
C PHE A 3 7.48 11.67 -49.08
N LYS A 4 7.58 11.90 -47.78
CA LYS A 4 8.71 12.66 -47.23
C LYS A 4 9.16 12.09 -45.86
N GLN A 5 10.32 11.54 -45.93
CA GLN A 5 11.22 11.14 -44.86
C GLN A 5 11.99 12.37 -44.35
N GLN A 6 12.11 12.55 -43.05
CA GLN A 6 13.20 13.31 -42.39
C GLN A 6 13.44 12.66 -41.02
N SER A 7 14.47 11.99 -40.85
CA SER A 7 15.89 12.19 -40.50
C SER A 7 16.07 12.60 -39.01
N LEU A 8 16.63 11.63 -38.28
CA LEU A 8 17.35 11.62 -37.01
C LEU A 8 18.19 12.89 -36.71
N LEU A 9 18.05 13.41 -35.48
CA LEU A 9 19.12 14.15 -34.82
C LEU A 9 19.27 13.68 -33.39
N ARG A 10 20.39 13.03 -33.11
CA ARG A 10 20.90 12.65 -31.77
C ARG A 10 21.46 13.93 -31.14
N ASN A 11 20.98 14.32 -29.96
CA ASN A 11 21.66 15.28 -29.11
C ASN A 11 22.20 14.58 -27.88
N ALA A 12 23.53 14.47 -27.84
CA ALA A 12 24.29 14.07 -26.68
C ALA A 12 24.39 15.27 -25.71
N PHE A 13 23.86 15.15 -24.50
CA PHE A 13 24.13 16.12 -23.43
C PHE A 13 25.36 15.66 -22.65
N THR A 14 26.42 16.46 -22.78
CA THR A 14 27.66 16.35 -22.00
C THR A 14 27.42 16.96 -20.62
N VAL A 15 27.53 16.12 -19.59
CA VAL A 15 27.53 16.61 -18.19
C VAL A 15 28.94 17.08 -17.84
N VAL A 16 29.07 18.37 -17.57
CA VAL A 16 30.32 18.98 -17.06
C VAL A 16 30.30 18.88 -15.53
N LEU A 17 31.20 18.06 -15.00
CA LEU A 17 31.46 17.92 -13.55
C LEU A 17 32.41 19.06 -13.13
N THR A 18 31.93 20.06 -12.38
CA THR A 18 32.77 21.06 -11.72
C THR A 18 33.02 20.67 -10.28
N LEU A 19 34.26 20.26 -10.02
CA LEU A 19 34.82 20.07 -8.67
C LEU A 19 35.18 21.46 -8.11
N ALA A 20 34.58 21.86 -7.00
CA ALA A 20 35.05 22.99 -6.20
C ALA A 20 35.52 22.51 -4.83
N LEU A 21 36.83 22.47 -4.66
CA LEU A 21 37.52 22.37 -3.38
C LEU A 21 37.53 23.77 -2.72
N LEU A 22 37.03 23.89 -1.51
CA LEU A 22 37.35 25.02 -0.63
C LEU A 22 37.61 24.54 0.79
N SER A 23 38.79 24.87 1.23
CA SER A 23 39.43 24.60 2.50
C SER A 23 38.97 25.56 3.61
N ALA A 24 38.78 25.01 4.82
CA ALA A 24 39.04 25.48 6.18
C ALA A 24 38.79 26.93 6.58
N CYS A 25 38.11 27.17 7.69
CA CYS A 25 38.68 27.49 9.01
C CYS A 25 37.58 27.65 10.06
N ALA A 26 37.91 27.22 11.27
CA ALA A 26 37.11 27.19 12.47
C ALA A 26 36.83 28.56 13.08
N SER A 27 35.66 28.75 13.66
CA SER A 27 35.48 29.50 14.92
C SER A 27 34.10 29.16 15.50
N GLY A 28 34.07 28.95 16.83
CA GLY A 28 32.93 28.41 17.56
C GLY A 28 31.74 29.36 17.70
N GLY A 29 30.60 28.76 17.83
CA GLY A 29 29.35 29.40 18.22
C GLY A 29 28.36 28.30 18.61
N VAL A 30 28.08 28.18 19.91
CA VAL A 30 27.04 27.34 20.47
C VAL A 30 25.70 27.88 20.01
N SER A 31 24.97 27.18 19.21
CA SER A 31 23.57 27.46 18.90
C SER A 31 22.77 26.15 19.02
N SER A 32 21.83 26.19 19.95
CA SER A 32 20.84 25.19 20.19
C SER A 32 19.97 25.00 18.94
N ASN A 33 20.16 23.92 18.20
CA ASN A 33 19.26 23.53 17.12
C ASN A 33 18.47 22.31 17.55
N ASN A 34 17.17 22.53 17.79
CA ASN A 34 16.15 21.50 17.65
C ASN A 34 16.11 21.05 16.19
N SER A 35 16.84 20.03 15.87
CA SER A 35 16.72 19.31 14.60
C SER A 35 15.90 18.05 14.84
N SER A 36 14.63 18.10 14.42
CA SER A 36 13.86 16.91 14.10
C SER A 36 14.59 16.17 12.97
N THR A 37 15.42 15.21 13.34
CA THR A 37 16.13 14.31 12.43
C THR A 37 15.11 13.33 11.88
N SER A 38 14.59 13.61 10.68
CA SER A 38 14.06 12.58 9.81
C SER A 38 15.23 11.70 9.38
N ASN A 39 15.41 10.56 10.02
CA ASN A 39 16.36 9.53 9.57
C ASN A 39 15.81 8.91 8.27
N GLN A 40 16.11 9.54 7.13
CA GLN A 40 16.03 8.88 5.84
C GLN A 40 17.20 7.90 5.74
N PHE A 41 16.94 6.61 5.90
CA PHE A 41 17.85 5.56 5.50
C PHE A 41 17.76 5.42 3.98
N VAL A 42 18.78 5.88 3.27
CA VAL A 42 18.95 5.58 1.84
C VAL A 42 19.38 4.13 1.72
N LEU A 43 18.49 3.28 1.21
CA LEU A 43 18.78 1.89 0.88
C LEU A 43 19.51 1.78 -0.47
N SER A 44 20.18 0.65 -0.70
CA SER A 44 20.94 0.41 -1.93
C SER A 44 20.02 0.36 -3.16
N ALA A 45 20.56 0.75 -4.32
CA ALA A 45 19.86 0.67 -5.60
C ALA A 45 19.38 -0.74 -5.97
N GLU A 46 19.96 -1.78 -5.36
CA GLU A 46 19.57 -3.18 -5.55
C GLU A 46 18.22 -3.53 -4.91
N ASP A 47 17.92 -2.98 -3.72
CA ASP A 47 16.63 -3.22 -3.04
C ASP A 47 15.44 -2.59 -3.81
N ILE A 48 15.68 -1.50 -4.54
CA ILE A 48 14.66 -0.81 -5.36
C ILE A 48 14.44 -1.54 -6.68
N GLY A 49 15.49 -2.06 -7.32
CA GLY A 49 15.45 -2.61 -8.68
C GLY A 49 14.54 -3.85 -8.84
N GLU A 50 14.50 -4.75 -7.87
CA GLU A 50 13.66 -5.96 -7.94
C GLU A 50 12.19 -5.68 -7.58
N SER A 51 11.93 -4.74 -6.70
CA SER A 51 10.57 -4.41 -6.25
C SER A 51 9.79 -3.60 -7.27
N GLY A 52 10.45 -2.73 -8.06
CA GLY A 52 9.81 -1.70 -8.87
C GLY A 52 9.17 -0.58 -8.01
N ALA A 53 9.52 -0.50 -6.73
CA ALA A 53 9.06 0.55 -5.84
C ALA A 53 9.76 1.88 -6.17
N THR A 54 9.07 2.99 -5.94
CA THR A 54 9.64 4.33 -6.06
C THR A 54 10.55 4.63 -4.87
N GLU A 55 10.21 4.10 -3.69
CA GLU A 55 10.94 4.32 -2.44
C GLU A 55 10.73 3.15 -1.48
N ILE A 56 11.77 2.77 -0.75
CA ILE A 56 11.69 1.87 0.41
C ILE A 56 11.78 2.71 1.66
N ILE A 57 10.86 2.51 2.57
CA ILE A 57 10.66 3.37 3.73
C ILE A 57 10.71 2.60 5.05
N ARG A 58 10.99 3.34 6.11
CA ARG A 58 10.79 2.90 7.49
C ARG A 58 9.95 3.94 8.21
N PHE A 59 8.91 3.50 8.89
CA PHE A 59 8.05 4.34 9.72
C PHE A 59 7.79 3.66 11.06
N ARG A 60 7.35 4.43 12.04
CA ARG A 60 7.26 3.96 13.42
C ARG A 60 5.83 3.98 13.92
N THR A 61 5.45 2.91 14.63
CA THR A 61 4.19 2.83 15.35
C THR A 61 4.21 3.67 16.64
N GLU A 62 3.02 3.99 17.18
CA GLU A 62 2.90 4.70 18.44
C GLU A 62 3.60 3.97 19.61
N ASP A 63 3.55 2.64 19.61
CA ASP A 63 4.23 1.78 20.58
C ASP A 63 5.69 1.46 20.23
N SER A 64 6.29 2.27 19.34
CA SER A 64 7.72 2.34 19.04
C SER A 64 8.30 1.16 18.25
N GLU A 65 7.49 0.40 17.53
CA GLU A 65 7.99 -0.58 16.57
C GLU A 65 8.37 0.09 15.25
N ASP A 66 9.48 -0.35 14.65
CA ASP A 66 9.91 0.10 13.34
C ASP A 66 9.34 -0.83 12.26
N LEU A 67 8.52 -0.27 11.38
CA LEU A 67 7.93 -0.99 10.25
C LEU A 67 8.62 -0.62 8.95
N TRP A 68 8.79 -1.61 8.09
CA TRP A 68 9.35 -1.44 6.76
C TRP A 68 8.25 -1.53 5.70
N GLY A 69 8.34 -0.66 4.71
CA GLY A 69 7.40 -0.62 3.60
C GLY A 69 8.04 -0.18 2.29
N SER A 70 7.28 -0.32 1.21
CA SER A 70 7.64 0.11 -0.13
C SER A 70 6.53 1.00 -0.69
N VAL A 71 6.90 2.15 -1.22
CA VAL A 71 6.00 3.09 -1.87
C VAL A 71 6.10 2.92 -3.39
N PHE A 72 4.98 2.93 -4.07
CA PHE A 72 4.87 2.89 -5.53
C PHE A 72 4.05 4.09 -5.99
N GLY A 73 4.49 4.73 -7.05
CA GLY A 73 3.78 5.84 -7.66
C GLY A 73 3.68 7.09 -6.79
N GLN A 74 2.86 8.00 -7.26
CA GLN A 74 2.59 9.30 -6.64
C GLN A 74 1.08 9.56 -6.74
N GLY A 75 0.58 10.53 -6.03
CA GLY A 75 -0.84 10.89 -6.09
C GLY A 75 -1.38 11.25 -4.71
N GLU A 76 -2.58 11.79 -4.72
CA GLU A 76 -3.27 12.22 -3.51
C GLU A 76 -4.29 11.19 -3.00
N ILE A 77 -4.53 10.13 -3.79
CA ILE A 77 -5.25 8.92 -3.35
C ILE A 77 -4.21 7.85 -3.02
N ALA A 78 -4.20 7.39 -1.78
CA ALA A 78 -3.30 6.34 -1.33
C ALA A 78 -4.05 5.01 -1.14
N ILE A 79 -3.40 3.92 -1.54
CA ILE A 79 -3.82 2.55 -1.27
C ILE A 79 -2.83 1.96 -0.28
N VAL A 80 -3.29 1.52 0.89
CA VAL A 80 -2.47 0.82 1.87
C VAL A 80 -2.75 -0.68 1.75
N LEU A 81 -1.71 -1.44 1.42
CA LEU A 81 -1.79 -2.89 1.15
C LEU A 81 -1.20 -3.68 2.32
N SER A 82 -2.02 -4.48 2.97
CA SER A 82 -1.66 -5.28 4.13
C SER A 82 -1.64 -6.79 3.80
N HIS A 83 -0.48 -7.44 4.09
CA HIS A 83 -0.22 -8.82 3.68
C HIS A 83 -0.90 -9.85 4.58
N MET A 84 -1.00 -11.10 4.09
CA MET A 84 -1.52 -12.23 4.84
C MET A 84 -0.45 -12.89 5.72
N ARG A 85 -0.88 -13.73 6.67
CA ARG A 85 0.01 -14.54 7.50
C ARG A 85 0.91 -15.44 6.66
N GLY A 86 2.20 -15.49 7.00
CA GLY A 86 3.19 -16.32 6.31
C GLY A 86 3.70 -15.74 4.97
N ARG A 87 3.28 -14.54 4.66
CA ARG A 87 3.80 -13.71 3.56
C ARG A 87 4.38 -12.40 4.13
N ASP A 88 4.85 -11.56 3.25
CA ASP A 88 5.34 -10.22 3.51
C ASP A 88 4.77 -9.26 2.46
N GLN A 89 5.16 -8.00 2.52
CA GLN A 89 4.72 -6.95 1.61
C GLN A 89 4.91 -7.28 0.12
N SER A 90 5.91 -8.10 -0.24
CA SER A 90 6.22 -8.43 -1.64
C SER A 90 5.09 -9.17 -2.35
N SER A 91 4.22 -9.86 -1.60
CA SER A 91 3.04 -10.52 -2.15
C SER A 91 2.05 -9.58 -2.85
N TRP A 92 2.16 -8.28 -2.57
CA TRP A 92 1.35 -7.22 -3.18
C TRP A 92 2.04 -6.47 -4.32
N PHE A 93 3.34 -6.65 -4.54
CA PHE A 93 4.11 -5.86 -5.51
C PHE A 93 3.53 -5.85 -6.94
N PRO A 94 3.04 -6.99 -7.49
CA PRO A 94 2.43 -6.96 -8.82
C PRO A 94 1.22 -6.01 -8.90
N PHE A 95 0.33 -6.06 -7.92
CA PHE A 95 -0.83 -5.16 -7.88
C PHE A 95 -0.42 -3.72 -7.55
N ALA A 96 0.57 -3.52 -6.67
CA ALA A 96 1.06 -2.19 -6.32
C ALA A 96 1.64 -1.45 -7.54
N ARG A 97 2.40 -2.14 -8.38
CA ARG A 97 2.90 -1.57 -9.65
C ARG A 97 1.75 -1.18 -10.58
N LEU A 98 0.83 -2.10 -10.81
CA LEU A 98 -0.33 -1.84 -11.68
C LEU A 98 -1.15 -0.63 -11.18
N ALA A 99 -1.43 -0.55 -9.90
CA ALA A 99 -2.19 0.56 -9.33
C ALA A 99 -1.41 1.89 -9.41
N SER A 100 -0.08 1.85 -9.27
CA SER A 100 0.75 3.05 -9.40
C SER A 100 0.81 3.57 -10.84
N GLU A 101 0.77 2.70 -11.85
CA GLU A 101 0.67 3.06 -13.27
C GLU A 101 -0.65 3.78 -13.61
N VAL A 102 -1.70 3.52 -12.83
CA VAL A 102 -2.99 4.22 -12.95
C VAL A 102 -3.00 5.58 -12.24
N GLY A 103 -1.92 5.90 -11.48
CA GLY A 103 -1.74 7.19 -10.82
C GLY A 103 -2.05 7.20 -9.32
N TYR A 104 -2.26 6.04 -8.70
CA TYR A 104 -2.38 5.93 -7.25
C TYR A 104 -1.01 5.94 -6.54
N LYS A 105 -0.97 6.48 -5.34
CA LYS A 105 0.13 6.23 -4.40
C LYS A 105 -0.16 4.92 -3.68
N VAL A 106 0.75 3.96 -3.70
CA VAL A 106 0.54 2.68 -3.05
C VAL A 106 1.62 2.44 -2.00
N LEU A 107 1.20 2.13 -0.78
CA LEU A 107 2.07 1.68 0.29
C LEU A 107 1.82 0.20 0.55
N THR A 108 2.86 -0.61 0.38
CA THR A 108 2.93 -1.96 0.93
C THR A 108 3.83 -1.94 2.16
N PHE A 109 3.55 -2.74 3.18
CA PHE A 109 4.40 -2.79 4.37
C PHE A 109 4.39 -4.17 5.02
N ASP A 110 5.43 -4.44 5.80
CA ASP A 110 5.53 -5.64 6.63
C ASP A 110 4.93 -5.34 8.01
N PHE A 111 3.91 -6.09 8.43
CA PHE A 111 3.45 -6.06 9.82
C PHE A 111 4.61 -6.37 10.78
N ARG A 112 4.50 -5.92 12.03
CA ARG A 112 5.50 -6.19 13.08
C ARG A 112 5.91 -7.66 13.13
N GLY A 113 7.23 -7.90 13.24
CA GLY A 113 7.85 -9.23 13.26
C GLY A 113 7.87 -9.96 11.93
N TYR A 114 7.38 -9.36 10.83
CA TYR A 114 7.52 -9.87 9.47
C TYR A 114 8.57 -9.08 8.70
N GLY A 115 9.16 -9.71 7.68
CA GLY A 115 10.16 -9.09 6.82
C GLY A 115 11.28 -8.44 7.63
N LYS A 116 11.46 -7.12 7.43
CA LYS A 116 12.44 -6.30 8.16
C LYS A 116 11.83 -5.56 9.38
N SER A 117 10.51 -5.65 9.61
CA SER A 117 9.80 -4.96 10.70
C SER A 117 10.11 -5.57 12.06
N THR A 118 10.31 -4.71 13.09
CA THR A 118 10.55 -5.15 14.47
C THR A 118 9.28 -5.66 15.14
N GLY A 119 9.38 -6.16 16.37
CA GLY A 119 8.25 -6.55 17.19
C GLY A 119 7.84 -8.00 17.09
N THR A 120 6.69 -8.32 17.67
CA THR A 120 6.18 -9.68 17.77
C THR A 120 5.03 -9.93 16.79
N LYS A 121 5.15 -10.99 15.99
CA LYS A 121 4.14 -11.39 14.99
C LYS A 121 2.74 -11.53 15.57
N ASN A 122 1.74 -11.13 14.79
CA ASN A 122 0.31 -11.30 15.05
C ASN A 122 -0.16 -10.60 16.36
N THR A 123 0.55 -9.55 16.75
CA THR A 123 0.13 -8.66 17.84
C THR A 123 -0.10 -7.26 17.28
N ARG A 124 -0.93 -6.48 17.90
CA ARG A 124 -1.14 -5.04 17.60
C ARG A 124 -1.09 -4.65 16.11
N MET A 125 -1.66 -5.49 15.24
CA MET A 125 -1.79 -5.18 13.80
C MET A 125 -2.64 -3.92 13.54
N ASP A 126 -3.52 -3.61 14.47
CA ASP A 126 -4.25 -2.36 14.57
C ASP A 126 -3.29 -1.15 14.54
N ARG A 127 -2.28 -1.14 15.42
CA ARG A 127 -1.28 -0.07 15.51
C ARG A 127 -0.38 0.02 14.29
N ASP A 128 -0.05 -1.12 13.70
CA ASP A 128 0.78 -1.16 12.50
C ASP A 128 0.06 -0.51 11.31
N LEU A 129 -1.20 -0.88 11.12
CA LEU A 129 -2.00 -0.35 10.02
C LEU A 129 -2.37 1.12 10.26
N GLU A 130 -2.65 1.52 11.51
CA GLU A 130 -2.83 2.92 11.89
C GLU A 130 -1.59 3.78 11.53
N ALA A 131 -0.40 3.29 11.86
CA ALA A 131 0.85 3.95 11.50
C ALA A 131 1.06 4.05 9.98
N ALA A 132 0.67 3.02 9.23
CA ALA A 132 0.72 3.03 7.75
C ALA A 132 -0.22 4.09 7.16
N VAL A 133 -1.45 4.22 7.68
CA VAL A 133 -2.40 5.26 7.27
C VAL A 133 -1.86 6.65 7.63
N ALA A 134 -1.34 6.82 8.84
CA ALA A 134 -0.74 8.08 9.26
C ALA A 134 0.44 8.48 8.37
N TYR A 135 1.27 7.50 7.98
CA TYR A 135 2.39 7.72 7.06
C TYR A 135 1.91 8.29 5.71
N VAL A 136 0.99 7.60 5.01
CA VAL A 136 0.56 8.06 3.68
C VAL A 136 -0.12 9.43 3.74
N ARG A 137 -0.82 9.76 4.83
CA ARG A 137 -1.40 11.09 5.05
C ARG A 137 -0.34 12.17 5.25
N ALA A 138 0.68 11.89 6.06
CA ALA A 138 1.81 12.80 6.26
C ALA A 138 2.57 13.08 4.94
N TYR A 139 2.52 12.14 4.00
CA TYR A 139 3.12 12.27 2.67
C TYR A 139 2.11 12.68 1.57
N GLY A 140 1.04 13.38 1.97
CA GLY A 140 0.17 14.14 1.08
C GLY A 140 -1.05 13.38 0.55
N ALA A 141 -1.36 12.18 1.07
CA ALA A 141 -2.60 11.51 0.70
C ALA A 141 -3.82 12.26 1.27
N LYS A 142 -4.74 12.65 0.41
CA LYS A 142 -6.04 13.24 0.77
C LYS A 142 -7.11 12.19 1.00
N GLN A 143 -7.04 11.09 0.26
CA GLN A 143 -7.93 9.95 0.36
C GLN A 143 -7.15 8.66 0.55
N VAL A 144 -7.68 7.73 1.32
CA VAL A 144 -7.02 6.46 1.65
C VAL A 144 -8.00 5.31 1.47
N VAL A 145 -7.57 4.26 0.79
CA VAL A 145 -8.26 2.98 0.68
C VAL A 145 -7.42 1.90 1.34
N LEU A 146 -8.04 1.06 2.16
CA LEU A 146 -7.38 -0.09 2.76
C LEU A 146 -7.67 -1.34 1.94
N ILE A 147 -6.64 -2.12 1.60
CA ILE A 147 -6.79 -3.42 0.96
C ILE A 147 -5.93 -4.43 1.70
N GLY A 148 -6.55 -5.50 2.17
CA GLY A 148 -5.83 -6.51 2.92
C GLY A 148 -6.14 -7.93 2.50
N ALA A 149 -5.20 -8.84 2.76
CA ALA A 149 -5.40 -10.27 2.53
C ALA A 149 -5.39 -11.03 3.85
N SER A 150 -6.36 -11.94 4.06
CA SER A 150 -6.46 -12.79 5.26
C SER A 150 -6.36 -11.96 6.54
N MET A 151 -5.35 -12.18 7.41
CA MET A 151 -5.14 -11.39 8.62
C MET A 151 -5.07 -9.87 8.34
N GLY A 152 -4.46 -9.47 7.21
CA GLY A 152 -4.40 -8.05 6.82
C GLY A 152 -5.78 -7.52 6.43
N GLY A 153 -6.62 -8.35 5.79
CA GLY A 153 -8.01 -8.01 5.49
C GLY A 153 -8.84 -7.80 6.74
N THR A 154 -8.70 -8.71 7.73
CA THR A 154 -9.37 -8.60 9.04
C THR A 154 -8.95 -7.31 9.77
N ALA A 155 -7.64 -7.01 9.78
CA ALA A 155 -7.12 -5.79 10.39
C ALA A 155 -7.62 -4.52 9.68
N SER A 156 -7.69 -4.54 8.34
CA SER A 156 -8.21 -3.43 7.55
C SER A 156 -9.68 -3.13 7.83
N ILE A 157 -10.50 -4.19 7.96
CA ILE A 157 -11.93 -4.04 8.29
C ILE A 157 -12.09 -3.48 9.71
N GLU A 158 -11.34 -4.00 10.69
CA GLU A 158 -11.46 -3.54 12.08
C GLU A 158 -11.04 -2.08 12.23
N LEU A 159 -9.93 -1.67 11.61
CA LEU A 159 -9.41 -0.33 11.77
C LEU A 159 -10.24 0.74 11.03
N ALA A 160 -10.89 0.37 9.93
CA ALA A 160 -11.55 1.33 9.05
C ALA A 160 -12.51 2.32 9.76
N PRO A 161 -13.32 1.90 10.74
CA PRO A 161 -14.19 2.83 11.49
C PRO A 161 -13.44 3.84 12.37
N GLU A 162 -12.17 3.55 12.72
CA GLU A 162 -11.36 4.38 13.63
C GLU A 162 -10.52 5.41 12.89
N VAL A 163 -10.36 5.22 11.56
CA VAL A 163 -9.60 6.11 10.70
C VAL A 163 -10.45 6.56 9.51
N GLU A 164 -10.22 7.75 9.03
CA GLU A 164 -10.98 8.31 7.91
C GLU A 164 -10.50 7.67 6.59
N VAL A 165 -11.12 6.58 6.15
CA VAL A 165 -10.84 5.93 4.86
C VAL A 165 -12.09 5.88 3.98
N GLN A 166 -11.90 5.91 2.67
CA GLN A 166 -12.96 5.95 1.69
C GLN A 166 -13.60 4.59 1.45
N ALA A 167 -12.81 3.52 1.52
CA ALA A 167 -13.28 2.16 1.27
C ALA A 167 -12.31 1.12 1.83
N VAL A 168 -12.81 -0.12 1.99
CA VAL A 168 -12.02 -1.28 2.41
C VAL A 168 -12.25 -2.43 1.44
N ALA A 169 -11.18 -3.11 1.00
CA ALA A 169 -11.27 -4.38 0.30
C ALA A 169 -10.51 -5.47 1.06
N ALA A 170 -11.07 -6.67 1.13
CA ALA A 170 -10.45 -7.79 1.83
C ALA A 170 -10.53 -9.07 1.01
N LEU A 171 -9.37 -9.73 0.86
CA LEU A 171 -9.23 -11.00 0.16
C LEU A 171 -9.14 -12.14 1.21
N SER A 172 -10.09 -13.06 1.18
CA SER A 172 -10.18 -14.21 2.11
C SER A 172 -10.05 -13.83 3.60
N PRO A 173 -10.74 -12.79 4.10
CA PRO A 173 -10.60 -12.37 5.50
C PRO A 173 -11.27 -13.38 6.44
N PRO A 174 -10.60 -13.85 7.51
CA PRO A 174 -11.29 -14.48 8.64
C PRO A 174 -12.14 -13.45 9.40
N THR A 175 -13.20 -13.89 10.07
CA THR A 175 -14.04 -13.04 10.91
C THR A 175 -13.26 -12.41 12.06
N SER A 176 -12.21 -13.10 12.52
CA SER A 176 -11.29 -12.60 13.56
C SER A 176 -9.90 -13.20 13.39
N PHE A 177 -8.86 -12.47 13.82
CA PHE A 177 -7.50 -12.95 13.82
C PHE A 177 -6.69 -12.31 14.95
N GLY A 178 -6.14 -13.13 15.85
CA GLY A 178 -5.42 -12.62 17.01
C GLY A 178 -6.31 -11.77 17.89
N ARG A 179 -6.04 -10.46 17.97
CA ARG A 179 -6.82 -9.50 18.75
C ARG A 179 -7.81 -8.70 17.91
N VAL A 180 -7.72 -8.79 16.58
CA VAL A 180 -8.60 -8.06 15.65
C VAL A 180 -9.87 -8.85 15.36
N ASN A 181 -11.02 -8.16 15.30
CA ASN A 181 -12.34 -8.74 15.14
C ASN A 181 -13.16 -7.97 14.08
N ALA A 182 -13.02 -8.40 12.82
CA ALA A 182 -13.73 -7.81 11.70
C ALA A 182 -15.27 -7.98 11.82
N LEU A 183 -15.74 -9.10 12.40
CA LEU A 183 -17.18 -9.35 12.49
C LEU A 183 -17.90 -8.36 13.41
N ASP A 184 -17.22 -7.90 14.45
CA ASP A 184 -17.82 -6.87 15.31
C ASP A 184 -17.75 -5.48 14.65
N ALA A 185 -16.64 -5.19 13.97
CA ALA A 185 -16.46 -3.90 13.28
C ALA A 185 -17.49 -3.67 12.15
N VAL A 186 -17.77 -4.67 11.32
CA VAL A 186 -18.67 -4.51 10.16
C VAL A 186 -20.12 -4.20 10.58
N LYS A 187 -20.55 -4.56 11.77
CA LYS A 187 -21.93 -4.33 12.25
C LYS A 187 -22.29 -2.84 12.36
N SER A 188 -21.31 -2.00 12.62
CA SER A 188 -21.46 -0.54 12.73
C SER A 188 -20.76 0.24 11.63
N MET A 189 -20.02 -0.45 10.74
CA MET A 189 -19.25 0.18 9.69
C MET A 189 -20.16 0.67 8.57
N LEU A 190 -20.06 1.97 8.23
CA LEU A 190 -20.75 2.58 7.11
C LEU A 190 -19.84 2.75 5.88
N ILE A 191 -18.56 2.39 6.03
CA ILE A 191 -17.56 2.46 4.98
C ILE A 191 -17.82 1.32 3.98
N PRO A 192 -17.80 1.58 2.66
CA PRO A 192 -17.97 0.56 1.64
C PRO A 192 -16.96 -0.59 1.79
N LEU A 193 -17.46 -1.81 1.74
CA LEU A 193 -16.67 -3.04 1.88
C LEU A 193 -16.72 -3.86 0.60
N LEU A 194 -15.56 -4.33 0.14
CA LEU A 194 -15.43 -5.33 -0.90
C LEU A 194 -14.82 -6.59 -0.29
N LEU A 195 -15.47 -7.73 -0.53
CA LEU A 195 -14.98 -9.06 -0.14
C LEU A 195 -14.72 -9.90 -1.41
N ILE A 196 -13.55 -10.51 -1.49
CA ILE A 196 -13.16 -11.44 -2.54
C ILE A 196 -12.67 -12.74 -1.90
N VAL A 197 -13.19 -13.90 -2.31
CA VAL A 197 -12.82 -15.18 -1.74
C VAL A 197 -12.93 -16.29 -2.81
N ALA A 198 -12.17 -17.38 -2.66
CA ALA A 198 -12.38 -18.55 -3.49
C ALA A 198 -13.54 -19.40 -2.97
N GLU A 199 -14.27 -20.09 -3.87
CA GLU A 199 -15.38 -21.01 -3.55
C GLU A 199 -14.98 -22.09 -2.54
N ASN A 200 -13.77 -22.63 -2.70
CA ASN A 200 -13.26 -23.78 -1.94
C ASN A 200 -12.06 -23.39 -1.04
N ASP A 201 -12.16 -22.27 -0.33
CA ASP A 201 -11.19 -21.77 0.67
C ASP A 201 -11.75 -21.84 2.10
N PRO A 202 -12.10 -23.06 2.64
CA PRO A 202 -12.62 -23.18 3.98
C PRO A 202 -11.51 -22.95 5.05
N PRO A 203 -11.83 -22.29 6.19
CA PRO A 203 -13.15 -21.77 6.59
C PRO A 203 -13.47 -20.37 5.99
N PHE A 204 -12.56 -19.75 5.26
CA PHE A 204 -12.59 -18.32 4.90
C PHE A 204 -13.74 -17.95 3.97
N THR A 205 -14.22 -18.87 3.13
CA THR A 205 -15.45 -18.67 2.34
C THR A 205 -16.65 -18.45 3.27
N GLY A 206 -16.78 -19.26 4.32
CA GLY A 206 -17.82 -19.11 5.34
C GLY A 206 -17.67 -17.83 6.16
N ASP A 207 -16.44 -17.48 6.51
CA ASP A 207 -16.13 -16.25 7.24
C ASP A 207 -16.50 -15.02 6.41
N ALA A 208 -16.12 -14.97 5.13
CA ALA A 208 -16.46 -13.86 4.23
C ALA A 208 -17.98 -13.70 4.04
N ARG A 209 -18.74 -14.80 3.93
CA ARG A 209 -20.21 -14.76 3.88
C ARG A 209 -20.82 -14.23 5.18
N SER A 210 -20.21 -14.54 6.34
CA SER A 210 -20.64 -14.03 7.63
C SER A 210 -20.41 -12.50 7.73
N LEU A 211 -19.29 -12.02 7.22
CA LEU A 211 -18.98 -10.60 7.13
C LEU A 211 -19.94 -9.87 6.16
N GLU A 212 -20.19 -10.45 4.98
CA GLU A 212 -21.17 -9.93 4.01
C GLU A 212 -22.55 -9.74 4.65
N THR A 213 -23.02 -10.78 5.36
CA THR A 213 -24.34 -10.77 6.01
C THR A 213 -24.43 -9.70 7.11
N ALA A 214 -23.34 -9.44 7.82
CA ALA A 214 -23.32 -8.50 8.94
C ALA A 214 -23.11 -7.04 8.53
N ALA A 215 -22.53 -6.78 7.35
CA ALA A 215 -22.19 -5.45 6.88
C ALA A 215 -23.37 -4.74 6.21
N ALA A 216 -23.45 -3.42 6.38
CA ALA A 216 -24.53 -2.61 5.80
C ALA A 216 -24.39 -2.38 4.28
N ALA A 217 -23.14 -2.31 3.78
CA ALA A 217 -22.83 -2.01 2.38
C ALA A 217 -21.62 -2.84 1.91
N THR A 218 -21.89 -3.95 1.23
CA THR A 218 -20.85 -4.90 0.80
C THR A 218 -21.01 -5.27 -0.67
N GLN A 219 -19.88 -5.33 -1.38
CA GLN A 219 -19.76 -6.06 -2.64
C GLN A 219 -19.04 -7.39 -2.35
N PHE A 220 -19.57 -8.48 -2.85
CA PHE A 220 -19.04 -9.82 -2.60
C PHE A 220 -18.74 -10.55 -3.92
N PHE A 221 -17.52 -11.04 -4.07
CA PHE A 221 -17.10 -11.85 -5.21
C PHE A 221 -16.55 -13.19 -4.73
N GLU A 222 -17.18 -14.23 -5.18
CA GLU A 222 -16.72 -15.60 -5.00
C GLU A 222 -16.14 -16.10 -6.32
N LEU A 223 -14.85 -16.44 -6.31
CA LEU A 223 -14.12 -16.86 -7.51
C LEU A 223 -13.95 -18.38 -7.51
N PRO A 224 -13.94 -19.02 -8.68
CA PRO A 224 -13.61 -20.44 -8.77
C PRO A 224 -12.24 -20.74 -8.15
N GLY A 225 -12.07 -21.97 -7.59
CA GLY A 225 -10.77 -22.39 -7.05
C GLY A 225 -10.73 -22.49 -5.54
N GLN A 226 -9.50 -22.57 -5.00
CA GLN A 226 -9.23 -22.80 -3.57
C GLN A 226 -8.10 -21.92 -3.02
N GLN A 227 -7.64 -20.95 -3.81
CA GLN A 227 -6.53 -20.08 -3.41
C GLN A 227 -6.95 -19.13 -2.30
N HIS A 228 -6.00 -18.85 -1.38
CA HIS A 228 -6.23 -18.02 -0.20
C HIS A 228 -5.51 -16.68 -0.29
N GLY A 229 -6.20 -15.60 0.06
CA GLY A 229 -5.61 -14.27 0.19
C GLY A 229 -4.91 -13.79 -1.09
N THR A 230 -3.65 -13.34 -1.01
CA THR A 230 -2.90 -12.90 -2.20
C THR A 230 -2.58 -14.03 -3.18
N ASN A 231 -2.70 -15.32 -2.80
CA ASN A 231 -2.53 -16.40 -3.76
C ASN A 231 -3.65 -16.46 -4.81
N LEU A 232 -4.81 -15.83 -4.56
CA LEU A 232 -5.89 -15.68 -5.55
C LEU A 232 -5.39 -15.05 -6.87
N PHE A 233 -4.39 -14.18 -6.81
CA PHE A 233 -3.80 -13.58 -8.01
C PHE A 233 -3.11 -14.59 -8.93
N SER A 234 -2.71 -15.78 -8.43
CA SER A 234 -2.08 -16.81 -9.29
C SER A 234 -3.00 -17.36 -10.37
N GLU A 235 -4.31 -17.32 -10.14
CA GLU A 235 -5.33 -17.85 -11.05
C GLU A 235 -6.23 -16.76 -11.64
N HIS A 236 -6.39 -15.62 -10.94
CA HIS A 236 -7.37 -14.59 -11.26
C HIS A 236 -6.78 -13.17 -11.29
N SER A 237 -5.51 -13.01 -11.66
CA SER A 237 -4.79 -11.73 -11.58
C SER A 237 -5.54 -10.56 -12.22
N ASP A 238 -5.91 -10.68 -13.49
CA ASP A 238 -6.55 -9.59 -14.22
C ASP A 238 -7.96 -9.29 -13.69
N GLN A 239 -8.70 -10.34 -13.34
CA GLN A 239 -10.05 -10.20 -12.79
C GLN A 239 -10.04 -9.48 -11.44
N ILE A 240 -9.17 -9.91 -10.51
CA ILE A 240 -9.06 -9.30 -9.18
C ILE A 240 -8.56 -7.86 -9.29
N SER A 241 -7.54 -7.63 -10.12
CA SER A 241 -7.01 -6.29 -10.35
C SER A 241 -8.08 -5.35 -10.90
N GLY A 242 -8.86 -5.80 -11.88
CA GLY A 242 -9.98 -5.03 -12.44
C GLY A 242 -11.08 -4.73 -11.40
N ILE A 243 -11.46 -5.72 -10.57
CA ILE A 243 -12.43 -5.56 -9.49
C ILE A 243 -11.92 -4.52 -8.47
N LEU A 244 -10.67 -4.65 -8.01
CA LEU A 244 -10.08 -3.74 -7.04
C LEU A 244 -9.98 -2.31 -7.57
N LEU A 245 -9.44 -2.10 -8.78
CA LEU A 245 -9.33 -0.76 -9.38
C LEU A 245 -10.70 -0.12 -9.62
N SER A 246 -11.68 -0.89 -10.10
CA SER A 246 -13.05 -0.39 -10.25
C SER A 246 -13.70 -0.02 -8.92
N PHE A 247 -13.44 -0.80 -7.86
CA PHE A 247 -13.92 -0.50 -6.52
C PHE A 247 -13.28 0.77 -5.96
N ILE A 248 -11.97 0.93 -6.09
CA ILE A 248 -11.25 2.13 -5.65
C ILE A 248 -11.82 3.36 -6.35
N GLY A 249 -11.87 3.39 -7.69
CA GLY A 249 -12.35 4.53 -8.47
C GLY A 249 -13.82 4.91 -8.19
N ARG A 250 -14.65 3.97 -7.73
CA ARG A 250 -16.03 4.25 -7.32
C ARG A 250 -16.13 5.09 -6.04
N TRP A 251 -15.17 4.93 -5.14
CA TRP A 251 -15.22 5.52 -3.79
C TRP A 251 -14.16 6.59 -3.54
N THR A 252 -13.41 6.94 -4.58
CA THR A 252 -12.41 8.00 -4.55
C THR A 252 -12.68 9.05 -5.62
N ASP A 253 -12.06 10.22 -5.50
CA ASP A 253 -12.20 11.31 -6.46
C ASP A 253 -11.10 11.21 -7.52
N ASP A 254 -11.47 10.83 -8.73
CA ASP A 254 -10.54 10.65 -9.87
C ASP A 254 -9.73 11.92 -10.19
N SER A 255 -10.19 13.11 -9.81
CA SER A 255 -9.43 14.35 -10.00
C SER A 255 -8.15 14.43 -9.15
N LEU A 256 -8.01 13.55 -8.16
CA LEU A 256 -6.82 13.42 -7.30
C LEU A 256 -5.82 12.35 -7.78
N ILE A 257 -6.12 11.65 -8.87
CA ILE A 257 -5.20 10.70 -9.50
C ILE A 257 -4.06 11.50 -10.15
N ALA A 258 -2.80 11.08 -9.91
CA ALA A 258 -1.67 11.70 -10.56
C ALA A 258 -1.73 11.44 -12.08
N VAL A 259 -1.76 12.51 -12.86
CA VAL A 259 -1.65 12.43 -14.32
C VAL A 259 -0.18 12.56 -14.66
N GLU A 260 0.38 11.61 -15.43
CA GLU A 260 1.69 11.83 -16.04
C GLU A 260 1.56 13.02 -16.99
N GLU A 261 2.24 14.14 -16.68
CA GLU A 261 2.41 15.21 -17.63
C GLU A 261 3.29 14.66 -18.77
N THR A 262 2.63 14.30 -19.87
CA THR A 262 3.35 14.04 -21.11
C THR A 262 3.92 15.38 -21.57
N GLU A 263 5.21 15.61 -21.27
CA GLU A 263 5.96 16.70 -21.91
C GLU A 263 5.89 16.51 -23.44
N SER A 264 5.16 17.40 -24.09
CA SER A 264 5.00 17.48 -25.55
C SER A 264 6.19 18.23 -26.18
#